data_0e49a9e0c4ded4d87d8d79ae68d6b144
#
_entry.id   0e49a9e0c4ded4d87d8d79ae68d6b144
#
_cell.length_a   1.000
_cell.length_b   1.000
_cell.length_c   1.000
_cell.angle_alpha   90.00
_cell.angle_beta   90.00
_cell.angle_gamma   90.00
#
_symmetry.space_group_name_H-M   'P 1'
#
loop_
_entity.id
_entity.type
_entity.pdbx_description
1 polymer ?
#
loop_
_entity_poly.entity_id
_entity_poly.type
_entity_poly.pdbx_seq_one_letter_code
_entity_poly.pdbx_strand_id
1 'polypeptide(L)'
;QFKRLEVLLSDCGAISGKLDIETGRHNARVINDKVKELSENGGGTIVIPKGIWASAPIRLLSDVSIRIESQGLLKFIKSKEDYPLIITNYEGQPCIRTVSPITAENAVNVAITGMGMVDGSGDEWRPVKKFKVTDKQWEQLLKKSDNVFETKETQIWMPTKSSPLGNEKNIQSDKDEALEETTD
;
A
#
# COMPACT_ATOMS: atom_id res chain seq x y z
N GLN A 1 -24.33 -8.14 5.02
CA GLN A 1 -23.85 -9.32 5.74
C GLN A 1 -23.01 -10.14 4.79
N PHE A 2 -21.76 -10.49 5.16
CA PHE A 2 -20.88 -11.30 4.31
C PHE A 2 -21.42 -12.72 4.19
N LYS A 3 -21.23 -13.32 3.02
CA LYS A 3 -21.46 -14.76 2.83
C LYS A 3 -20.58 -15.55 3.80
N ARG A 4 -21.08 -16.64 4.36
CA ARG A 4 -20.34 -17.49 5.31
C ARG A 4 -19.22 -18.33 4.66
N LEU A 5 -18.85 -18.02 3.42
CA LEU A 5 -17.73 -18.68 2.74
C LEU A 5 -16.41 -18.09 3.25
N GLU A 6 -15.56 -18.94 3.82
CA GLU A 6 -14.22 -18.58 4.26
C GLU A 6 -13.19 -19.41 3.52
N VAL A 7 -12.14 -18.76 3.07
CA VAL A 7 -11.02 -19.42 2.41
C VAL A 7 -9.72 -19.04 3.11
N LEU A 8 -8.91 -20.03 3.45
CA LEU A 8 -7.59 -19.79 4.05
C LEU A 8 -6.61 -19.33 2.97
N LEU A 9 -5.87 -18.26 3.24
CA LEU A 9 -4.88 -17.74 2.30
C LEU A 9 -3.79 -18.77 2.00
N SER A 10 -3.41 -19.59 2.98
CA SER A 10 -2.49 -20.71 2.79
C SER A 10 -2.96 -21.71 1.73
N ASP A 11 -4.25 -21.98 1.68
CA ASP A 11 -4.85 -22.95 0.76
C ASP A 11 -5.02 -22.39 -0.65
N CYS A 12 -4.89 -21.06 -0.79
CA CYS A 12 -4.92 -20.36 -2.07
C CYS A 12 -3.55 -20.33 -2.78
N GLY A 13 -2.50 -20.90 -2.18
CA GLY A 13 -1.16 -20.91 -2.76
C GLY A 13 -0.27 -19.71 -2.39
N ALA A 14 -0.68 -18.89 -1.42
CA ALA A 14 0.17 -17.85 -0.88
C ALA A 14 1.29 -18.42 0.00
N ILE A 15 2.41 -17.70 0.08
CA ILE A 15 3.63 -18.12 0.77
C ILE A 15 3.79 -17.30 2.05
N SER A 16 3.93 -17.98 3.19
CA SER A 16 4.24 -17.35 4.47
C SER A 16 5.72 -17.39 4.83
N GLY A 17 6.13 -16.55 5.77
CA GLY A 17 7.46 -16.57 6.37
C GLY A 17 8.57 -15.89 5.55
N LYS A 18 8.28 -15.38 4.36
CA LYS A 18 9.23 -14.64 3.52
C LYS A 18 8.75 -13.21 3.33
N LEU A 19 9.68 -12.26 3.44
CA LEU A 19 9.42 -10.81 3.31
C LEU A 19 10.11 -10.18 2.09
N ASP A 20 10.50 -10.98 1.12
CA ASP A 20 11.09 -10.49 -0.12
C ASP A 20 10.02 -9.96 -1.09
N ILE A 21 10.48 -9.15 -2.06
CA ILE A 21 9.62 -8.48 -3.04
C ILE A 21 8.86 -9.49 -3.89
N GLU A 22 9.52 -10.56 -4.34
CA GLU A 22 8.90 -11.57 -5.21
C GLU A 22 7.77 -12.32 -4.50
N THR A 23 7.98 -12.68 -3.23
CA THR A 23 6.92 -13.27 -2.39
C THR A 23 5.76 -12.29 -2.20
N GLY A 24 6.05 -11.01 -1.98
CA GLY A 24 5.01 -9.99 -1.85
C GLY A 24 4.18 -9.82 -3.12
N ARG A 25 4.82 -9.80 -4.29
CA ARG A 25 4.15 -9.75 -5.60
C ARG A 25 3.31 -11.01 -5.86
N HIS A 26 3.85 -12.19 -5.53
CA HIS A 26 3.13 -13.45 -5.67
C HIS A 26 1.86 -13.45 -4.79
N ASN A 27 2.01 -13.18 -3.51
CA ASN A 27 0.89 -13.18 -2.57
C ASN A 27 -0.18 -12.14 -2.93
N ALA A 28 0.22 -10.96 -3.40
CA ALA A 28 -0.72 -9.94 -3.86
C ALA A 28 -1.56 -10.43 -5.04
N ARG A 29 -0.95 -11.13 -6.00
CA ARG A 29 -1.70 -11.75 -7.10
C ARG A 29 -2.70 -12.77 -6.57
N VAL A 30 -2.26 -13.69 -5.71
CA VAL A 30 -3.12 -14.71 -5.09
C VAL A 30 -4.32 -14.06 -4.36
N ILE A 31 -4.05 -13.00 -3.56
CA ILE A 31 -5.12 -12.30 -2.84
C ILE A 31 -6.07 -11.61 -3.81
N ASN A 32 -5.56 -10.85 -4.78
CA ASN A 32 -6.39 -10.11 -5.72
C ASN A 32 -7.24 -11.03 -6.61
N ASP A 33 -6.68 -12.15 -7.06
CA ASP A 33 -7.42 -13.16 -7.83
C ASP A 33 -8.54 -13.79 -6.98
N LYS A 34 -8.24 -14.08 -5.71
CA LYS A 34 -9.24 -14.63 -4.80
C LYS A 34 -10.32 -13.59 -4.42
N VAL A 35 -9.95 -12.33 -4.25
CA VAL A 35 -10.93 -11.24 -4.04
C VAL A 35 -11.89 -11.16 -5.23
N LYS A 36 -11.36 -11.22 -6.45
CA LYS A 36 -12.17 -11.19 -7.67
C LYS A 36 -13.12 -12.40 -7.74
N GLU A 37 -12.59 -13.60 -7.56
CA GLU A 37 -13.39 -14.84 -7.55
C GLU A 37 -14.53 -14.78 -6.51
N LEU A 38 -14.22 -14.37 -5.28
CA LEU A 38 -15.24 -14.28 -4.22
C LEU A 38 -16.30 -13.24 -4.54
N SER A 39 -15.89 -12.04 -5.00
CA SER A 39 -16.85 -10.98 -5.34
C SER A 39 -17.81 -11.41 -6.45
N GLU A 40 -17.29 -12.06 -7.51
CA GLU A 40 -18.10 -12.57 -8.63
C GLU A 40 -19.06 -13.69 -8.20
N ASN A 41 -18.76 -14.42 -7.13
CA ASN A 41 -19.55 -15.54 -6.61
C ASN A 41 -20.40 -15.19 -5.38
N GLY A 42 -20.68 -13.91 -5.17
CA GLY A 42 -21.58 -13.43 -4.10
C GLY A 42 -20.90 -13.22 -2.75
N GLY A 43 -19.58 -13.07 -2.76
CA GLY A 43 -18.81 -12.64 -1.61
C GLY A 43 -18.22 -13.75 -0.75
N GLY A 44 -17.42 -13.34 0.24
CA GLY A 44 -16.78 -14.23 1.19
C GLY A 44 -15.68 -13.57 2.00
N THR A 45 -14.96 -14.36 2.78
CA THR A 45 -13.86 -13.91 3.64
C THR A 45 -12.58 -14.64 3.30
N ILE A 46 -11.52 -13.88 3.00
CA ILE A 46 -10.17 -14.41 2.96
C ILE A 46 -9.60 -14.37 4.37
N VAL A 47 -9.20 -15.52 4.88
CA VAL A 47 -8.61 -15.65 6.20
C VAL A 47 -7.10 -15.71 6.07
N ILE A 48 -6.43 -14.74 6.68
CA ILE A 48 -4.97 -14.71 6.81
C ILE A 48 -4.61 -15.35 8.15
N PRO A 49 -4.09 -16.57 8.16
CA PRO A 49 -3.81 -17.28 9.38
C PRO A 49 -2.54 -16.77 10.07
N LYS A 50 -2.22 -17.34 11.23
CA LYS A 50 -0.96 -17.12 11.93
C LYS A 50 0.23 -17.22 10.98
N GLY A 51 1.18 -16.27 11.11
CA GLY A 51 2.40 -16.21 10.30
C GLY A 51 2.63 -14.82 9.73
N ILE A 52 3.71 -14.68 8.99
CA ILE A 52 4.09 -13.44 8.32
C ILE A 52 3.82 -13.59 6.83
N TRP A 53 3.00 -12.69 6.29
CA TRP A 53 2.55 -12.71 4.92
C TRP A 53 2.94 -11.41 4.23
N ALA A 54 3.96 -11.46 3.38
CA ALA A 54 4.31 -10.30 2.54
C ALA A 54 3.25 -10.09 1.46
N SER A 55 2.98 -8.84 1.12
CA SER A 55 2.09 -8.49 0.00
C SER A 55 2.53 -7.20 -0.69
N ALA A 56 2.28 -7.10 -1.99
CA ALA A 56 2.17 -5.84 -2.72
C ALA A 56 0.73 -5.31 -2.58
N PRO A 57 0.37 -4.15 -3.19
CA PRO A 57 -0.97 -3.59 -3.06
C PRO A 57 -2.09 -4.57 -3.39
N ILE A 58 -3.15 -4.52 -2.60
CA ILE A 58 -4.37 -5.30 -2.80
C ILE A 58 -5.58 -4.39 -2.97
N ARG A 59 -6.53 -4.83 -3.79
CA ARG A 59 -7.78 -4.12 -4.03
C ARG A 59 -8.96 -4.98 -3.60
N LEU A 60 -9.74 -4.49 -2.66
CA LEU A 60 -10.98 -5.14 -2.25
C LEU A 60 -12.11 -4.79 -3.22
N LEU A 61 -12.93 -5.79 -3.52
CA LEU A 61 -14.16 -5.66 -4.31
C LEU A 61 -15.36 -5.90 -3.41
N SER A 62 -16.55 -5.59 -3.93
CA SER A 62 -17.80 -5.72 -3.18
C SER A 62 -18.01 -7.12 -2.59
N ASP A 63 -18.59 -7.15 -1.41
CA ASP A 63 -18.96 -8.36 -0.66
C ASP A 63 -17.77 -9.22 -0.18
N VAL A 64 -16.55 -8.71 -0.23
CA VAL A 64 -15.35 -9.43 0.23
C VAL A 64 -14.77 -8.80 1.49
N SER A 65 -14.44 -9.65 2.45
CA SER A 65 -13.71 -9.27 3.65
C SER A 65 -12.36 -9.99 3.77
N ILE A 66 -11.41 -9.36 4.46
CA ILE A 66 -10.18 -10.00 4.92
C ILE A 66 -10.26 -10.11 6.44
N ARG A 67 -10.02 -11.31 6.97
CA ARG A 67 -9.86 -11.52 8.41
C ARG A 67 -8.44 -11.97 8.70
N ILE A 68 -7.73 -11.21 9.52
CA ILE A 68 -6.38 -11.54 9.95
C ILE A 68 -6.45 -12.15 11.33
N GLU A 69 -6.06 -13.40 11.47
CA GLU A 69 -6.12 -14.12 12.73
C GLU A 69 -5.06 -13.63 13.72
N SER A 70 -5.25 -13.96 15.00
CA SER A 70 -4.26 -13.69 16.04
C SER A 70 -2.90 -14.24 15.64
N GLN A 71 -1.83 -13.46 15.85
CA GLN A 71 -0.46 -13.76 15.41
C GLN A 71 -0.27 -13.82 13.87
N GLY A 72 -1.26 -13.42 13.09
CA GLY A 72 -1.12 -13.15 11.66
C GLY A 72 -0.61 -11.72 11.43
N LEU A 73 0.35 -11.57 10.53
CA LEU A 73 0.87 -10.29 10.09
C LEU A 73 0.80 -10.21 8.57
N LEU A 74 0.00 -9.30 8.05
CA LEU A 74 0.03 -8.89 6.65
C LEU A 74 0.98 -7.69 6.53
N LYS A 75 2.15 -7.90 5.91
CA LYS A 75 3.19 -6.87 5.77
C LYS A 75 3.39 -6.49 4.32
N PHE A 76 3.24 -5.21 4.04
CA PHE A 76 3.42 -4.70 2.68
C PHE A 76 4.89 -4.48 2.34
N ILE A 77 5.27 -4.89 1.12
CA ILE A 77 6.64 -4.74 0.62
C ILE A 77 7.01 -3.27 0.39
N LYS A 78 8.31 -2.98 0.43
CA LYS A 78 8.86 -1.62 0.29
C LYS A 78 9.28 -1.26 -1.13
N SER A 79 8.89 -2.05 -2.11
CA SER A 79 9.17 -1.78 -3.53
C SER A 79 8.26 -0.67 -4.05
N LYS A 80 8.81 0.50 -4.34
CA LYS A 80 8.06 1.65 -4.84
C LYS A 80 7.46 1.43 -6.22
N GLU A 81 8.09 0.59 -7.03
CA GLU A 81 7.60 0.20 -8.37
C GLU A 81 6.23 -0.50 -8.32
N ASP A 82 5.93 -1.18 -7.22
CA ASP A 82 4.66 -1.88 -7.03
C ASP A 82 3.52 -0.97 -6.55
N TYR A 83 3.80 0.32 -6.33
CA TYR A 83 2.83 1.31 -5.86
C TYR A 83 2.70 2.45 -6.87
N PRO A 84 1.97 2.26 -7.96
CA PRO A 84 1.84 3.28 -9.00
C PRO A 84 1.21 4.56 -8.47
N LEU A 85 1.51 5.66 -9.14
CA LEU A 85 0.84 6.92 -8.92
C LEU A 85 -0.58 6.85 -9.49
N ILE A 86 -1.53 7.33 -8.72
CA ILE A 86 -2.93 7.40 -9.07
C ILE A 86 -3.49 8.81 -8.84
N ILE A 87 -4.48 9.17 -9.62
CA ILE A 87 -5.29 10.35 -9.36
C ILE A 87 -6.30 9.97 -8.29
N THR A 88 -6.27 10.70 -7.20
CA THR A 88 -7.11 10.46 -6.04
C THR A 88 -7.49 11.78 -5.39
N ASN A 89 -7.89 11.75 -4.15
CA ASN A 89 -8.36 12.87 -3.38
C ASN A 89 -7.66 12.91 -2.02
N TYR A 90 -7.20 14.06 -1.61
CA TYR A 90 -6.63 14.30 -0.30
C TYR A 90 -7.23 15.57 0.31
N GLU A 91 -7.82 15.46 1.48
CA GLU A 91 -8.50 16.57 2.17
C GLU A 91 -9.52 17.29 1.28
N GLY A 92 -10.24 16.53 0.43
CA GLY A 92 -11.25 17.08 -0.48
C GLY A 92 -10.70 17.67 -1.78
N GLN A 93 -9.39 17.64 -2.00
CA GLN A 93 -8.75 18.15 -3.21
C GLN A 93 -8.21 17.01 -4.10
N PRO A 94 -8.46 17.05 -5.42
CA PRO A 94 -7.84 16.12 -6.36
C PRO A 94 -6.32 16.26 -6.32
N CYS A 95 -5.63 15.14 -6.27
CA CYS A 95 -4.17 15.09 -6.28
C CYS A 95 -3.63 13.79 -6.88
N ILE A 96 -2.35 13.79 -7.26
CA ILE A 96 -1.62 12.56 -7.59
C ILE A 96 -0.96 12.05 -6.33
N ARG A 97 -1.16 10.76 -6.05
CA ARG A 97 -0.51 10.07 -4.94
C ARG A 97 -0.21 8.62 -5.28
N THR A 98 0.75 8.07 -4.59
CA THR A 98 1.01 6.64 -4.58
C THR A 98 -0.23 5.88 -4.11
N VAL A 99 -0.56 4.80 -4.78
CA VAL A 99 -1.67 3.92 -4.38
C VAL A 99 -1.48 3.42 -2.95
N SER A 100 -2.56 3.35 -2.18
CA SER A 100 -2.50 2.79 -0.84
C SER A 100 -2.28 1.28 -0.88
N PRO A 101 -1.64 0.69 0.16
CA PRO A 101 -1.45 -0.76 0.25
C PRO A 101 -2.74 -1.57 0.15
N ILE A 102 -3.85 -1.03 0.68
CA ILE A 102 -5.18 -1.62 0.56
C ILE A 102 -6.13 -0.56 0.02
N THR A 103 -6.84 -0.88 -1.04
CA THR A 103 -7.83 0.00 -1.66
C THR A 103 -9.17 -0.69 -1.84
N ALA A 104 -10.24 0.11 -1.83
CA ALA A 104 -11.58 -0.29 -2.20
C ALA A 104 -12.26 0.90 -2.88
N GLU A 105 -12.52 0.80 -4.16
CA GLU A 105 -13.11 1.86 -4.95
C GLU A 105 -14.42 1.39 -5.55
N ASN A 106 -15.49 2.19 -5.38
CA ASN A 106 -16.85 1.85 -5.82
C ASN A 106 -17.30 0.46 -5.32
N ALA A 107 -16.82 0.04 -4.15
CA ALA A 107 -17.12 -1.24 -3.54
C ALA A 107 -18.04 -1.05 -2.32
N VAL A 108 -18.96 -1.99 -2.15
CA VAL A 108 -19.89 -2.03 -1.01
C VAL A 108 -19.66 -3.29 -0.20
N ASN A 109 -19.97 -3.23 1.10
CA ASN A 109 -19.87 -4.38 2.00
C ASN A 109 -18.47 -5.00 2.00
N VAL A 110 -17.44 -4.16 2.26
CA VAL A 110 -16.04 -4.57 2.43
C VAL A 110 -15.59 -4.41 3.88
N ALA A 111 -14.71 -5.28 4.35
CA ALA A 111 -14.17 -5.17 5.71
C ALA A 111 -12.78 -5.78 5.85
N ILE A 112 -12.02 -5.24 6.81
CA ILE A 112 -10.81 -5.85 7.35
C ILE A 112 -11.06 -6.07 8.83
N THR A 113 -10.93 -7.30 9.29
CA THR A 113 -11.31 -7.74 10.64
C THR A 113 -10.23 -8.64 11.25
N GLY A 114 -10.47 -9.07 12.48
CA GLY A 114 -9.62 -10.03 13.18
C GLY A 114 -8.73 -9.39 14.23
N MET A 115 -7.84 -10.19 14.82
CA MET A 115 -6.96 -9.83 15.93
C MET A 115 -5.49 -9.76 15.51
N GLY A 116 -5.20 -9.93 14.23
CA GLY A 116 -3.87 -9.84 13.65
C GLY A 116 -3.45 -8.41 13.36
N MET A 117 -2.37 -8.26 12.61
CA MET A 117 -1.73 -6.98 12.34
C MET A 117 -1.62 -6.72 10.84
N VAL A 118 -1.78 -5.45 10.45
CA VAL A 118 -1.42 -4.93 9.14
C VAL A 118 -0.26 -3.97 9.29
N ASP A 119 0.84 -4.20 8.58
CA ASP A 119 1.99 -3.30 8.53
C ASP A 119 2.17 -2.78 7.10
N GLY A 120 1.83 -1.53 6.89
CA GLY A 120 1.95 -0.83 5.60
C GLY A 120 3.37 -0.38 5.25
N SER A 121 4.39 -0.71 6.06
CA SER A 121 5.78 -0.27 5.88
C SER A 121 5.91 1.25 5.71
N GLY A 122 5.12 2.02 6.44
CA GLY A 122 4.98 3.47 6.30
C GLY A 122 6.26 4.27 6.56
N ASP A 123 7.26 3.65 7.19
CA ASP A 123 8.60 4.22 7.38
C ASP A 123 9.33 4.48 6.05
N GLU A 124 9.00 3.76 4.99
CA GLU A 124 9.57 3.93 3.66
C GLU A 124 8.96 5.10 2.88
N TRP A 125 7.75 5.50 3.24
CA TRP A 125 6.94 6.49 2.53
C TRP A 125 6.91 7.86 3.19
N ARG A 126 7.51 8.00 4.37
CA ARG A 126 7.40 9.22 5.17
C ARG A 126 8.55 10.17 4.89
N PRO A 127 8.28 11.42 4.48
CA PRO A 127 9.27 12.48 4.47
C PRO A 127 9.87 12.72 5.86
N VAL A 128 11.16 13.00 5.93
CA VAL A 128 11.89 13.19 7.18
C VAL A 128 12.56 14.57 7.23
N LYS A 129 12.17 15.38 8.19
CA LYS A 129 12.80 16.69 8.44
C LYS A 129 14.14 16.49 9.16
N LYS A 130 15.20 17.12 8.66
CA LYS A 130 16.58 16.96 9.17
C LYS A 130 16.70 17.19 10.67
N PHE A 131 16.04 18.21 11.20
CA PHE A 131 16.10 18.52 12.64
C PHE A 131 15.43 17.48 13.56
N LYS A 132 14.71 16.51 12.99
CA LYS A 132 14.04 15.43 13.76
C LYS A 132 14.88 14.15 13.89
N VAL A 133 16.05 14.15 13.32
CA VAL A 133 16.95 12.98 13.28
C VAL A 133 18.37 13.39 13.61
N THR A 134 19.18 12.41 14.02
CA THR A 134 20.63 12.62 14.22
C THR A 134 21.36 12.69 12.88
N ASP A 135 22.57 13.27 12.86
CA ASP A 135 23.38 13.33 11.64
C ASP A 135 23.63 11.95 11.04
N LYS A 136 23.89 10.95 11.87
CA LYS A 136 24.06 9.56 11.43
C LYS A 136 22.81 8.99 10.74
N GLN A 137 21.62 9.27 11.27
CA GLN A 137 20.36 8.86 10.66
C GLN A 137 20.10 9.62 9.36
N TRP A 138 20.44 10.90 9.32
CA TRP A 138 20.36 11.71 8.10
C TRP A 138 21.25 11.16 6.99
N GLU A 139 22.50 10.83 7.29
CA GLU A 139 23.40 10.17 6.34
C GLU A 139 22.86 8.84 5.83
N GLN A 140 22.18 8.07 6.68
CA GLN A 140 21.54 6.82 6.26
C GLN A 140 20.36 7.06 5.30
N LEU A 141 19.59 8.13 5.50
CA LEU A 141 18.53 8.52 4.57
C LEU A 141 19.10 8.94 3.22
N LEU A 142 20.18 9.74 3.20
CA LEU A 142 20.83 10.16 1.97
C LEU A 142 21.42 9.00 1.15
N LYS A 143 21.76 7.88 1.81
CA LYS A 143 22.16 6.64 1.12
C LYS A 143 21.01 5.92 0.42
N LYS A 144 19.77 6.13 0.87
CA LYS A 144 18.57 5.55 0.23
C LYS A 144 18.13 6.36 -0.99
N SER A 145 18.24 7.67 -0.89
CA SER A 145 17.85 8.60 -1.95
C SER A 145 18.50 9.97 -1.69
N ASP A 146 18.92 10.65 -2.73
CA ASP A 146 19.40 12.03 -2.72
C ASP A 146 18.30 13.09 -2.84
N ASN A 147 17.04 12.67 -2.81
CA ASN A 147 15.89 13.53 -2.92
C ASN A 147 15.73 14.39 -1.66
N VAL A 148 16.36 15.55 -1.64
CA VAL A 148 16.26 16.53 -0.55
C VAL A 148 15.56 17.77 -1.05
N PHE A 149 14.48 18.11 -0.36
CA PHE A 149 13.72 19.33 -0.58
C PHE A 149 14.12 20.37 0.47
N GLU A 150 14.51 21.56 0.03
CA GLU A 150 14.90 22.65 0.93
C GLU A 150 13.73 23.60 1.21
N THR A 151 13.52 23.87 2.48
CA THR A 151 12.59 24.91 2.94
C THR A 151 13.35 26.02 3.64
N LYS A 152 12.70 27.13 3.93
CA LYS A 152 13.30 28.23 4.72
C LYS A 152 13.76 27.81 6.12
N GLU A 153 13.19 26.74 6.64
CA GLU A 153 13.41 26.30 8.02
C GLU A 153 14.34 25.08 8.13
N THR A 154 14.31 24.18 7.14
CA THR A 154 15.04 22.91 7.23
C THR A 154 15.13 22.21 5.87
N GLN A 155 16.02 21.22 5.82
CA GLN A 155 16.04 20.21 4.76
C GLN A 155 15.03 19.09 5.09
N ILE A 156 14.35 18.59 4.06
CA ILE A 156 13.40 17.49 4.16
C ILE A 156 13.84 16.40 3.18
N TRP A 157 14.19 15.24 3.70
CA TRP A 157 14.40 14.07 2.86
C TRP A 157 13.06 13.53 2.37
N MET A 158 12.98 13.23 1.08
CA MET A 158 11.80 12.69 0.42
C MET A 158 12.04 11.25 -0.04
N PRO A 159 11.07 10.37 0.11
CA PRO A 159 11.22 8.96 -0.31
C PRO A 159 11.31 8.79 -1.83
N THR A 160 10.70 9.68 -2.63
CA THR A 160 10.75 9.73 -4.10
C THR A 160 10.77 11.17 -4.59
N LYS A 161 11.16 11.40 -5.84
CA LYS A 161 11.11 12.73 -6.47
C LYS A 161 9.67 13.21 -6.66
N SER A 162 8.76 12.29 -6.91
CA SER A 162 7.33 12.59 -7.07
C SER A 162 6.60 12.88 -5.74
N SER A 163 7.18 12.53 -4.60
CA SER A 163 6.55 12.75 -3.28
C SER A 163 6.07 14.18 -3.03
N PRO A 164 6.81 15.25 -3.39
CA PRO A 164 6.32 16.62 -3.26
C PRO A 164 5.18 16.92 -4.24
N LEU A 165 5.27 16.41 -5.46
CA LEU A 165 4.33 16.73 -6.55
C LEU A 165 2.90 16.27 -6.23
N GLY A 166 2.76 15.12 -5.58
CA GLY A 166 1.46 14.61 -5.16
C GLY A 166 0.72 15.51 -4.17
N ASN A 167 1.41 16.42 -3.49
CA ASN A 167 0.81 17.39 -2.57
C ASN A 167 0.52 18.75 -3.23
N GLU A 168 1.26 19.11 -4.27
CA GLU A 168 1.28 20.46 -4.85
C GLU A 168 0.39 20.58 -6.07
N LYS A 169 0.22 19.50 -6.84
CA LYS A 169 -0.56 19.54 -8.09
C LYS A 169 -2.02 19.17 -7.86
N ASN A 170 -2.90 20.14 -8.08
CA ASN A 170 -4.33 19.89 -8.24
C ASN A 170 -4.58 19.45 -9.68
N ILE A 171 -5.03 18.22 -9.86
CA ILE A 171 -5.28 17.66 -11.18
C ILE A 171 -6.76 17.74 -11.46
N GLN A 172 -7.15 18.55 -12.44
CA GLN A 172 -8.54 18.68 -12.83
C GLN A 172 -8.89 18.10 -14.20
N SER A 173 -7.96 17.99 -15.13
CA SER A 173 -8.28 17.60 -16.52
C SER A 173 -7.23 16.76 -17.26
N ASP A 174 -5.96 17.02 -17.16
CA ASP A 174 -4.93 16.37 -17.99
C ASP A 174 -4.23 15.24 -17.19
N LYS A 175 -4.97 14.14 -17.03
CA LYS A 175 -4.57 13.00 -16.20
C LYS A 175 -3.28 12.33 -16.67
N ASP A 176 -3.17 12.10 -17.95
CA ASP A 176 -2.07 11.34 -18.53
C ASP A 176 -0.77 12.15 -18.52
N GLU A 177 -0.83 13.41 -18.92
CA GLU A 177 0.31 14.34 -18.87
C GLU A 177 0.84 14.53 -17.46
N ALA A 178 -0.07 14.67 -16.46
CA ALA A 178 0.33 14.80 -15.07
C ALA A 178 0.95 13.53 -14.50
N LEU A 179 0.52 12.35 -14.94
CA LEU A 179 1.12 11.06 -14.56
C LEU A 179 2.48 10.86 -15.22
N GLU A 180 2.63 11.23 -16.50
CA GLU A 180 3.91 11.16 -17.21
C GLU A 180 5.00 12.02 -16.55
N GLU A 181 4.64 13.23 -16.10
CA GLU A 181 5.56 14.13 -15.39
C GLU A 181 5.97 13.64 -14.00
N THR A 182 5.24 12.70 -13.41
CA THR A 182 5.42 12.25 -12.02
C THR A 182 5.91 10.82 -11.91
N THR A 183 6.07 10.09 -13.01
CA THR A 183 6.72 8.78 -13.02
C THR A 183 8.23 8.93 -12.83
N ASP A 184 8.75 8.46 -11.71
CA ASP A 184 10.17 8.31 -11.41
C ASP A 184 10.66 6.92 -11.79
#